data_fed1ce675cb3acb2bb7c2d3a44a5d59e
#
_entry.id   fed1ce675cb3acb2bb7c2d3a44a5d59e
#
_cell.length_a   1.000
_cell.length_b   1.000
_cell.length_c   1.000
_cell.angle_alpha   90.00
_cell.angle_beta   90.00
_cell.angle_gamma   90.00
#
_symmetry.space_group_name_H-M   'P 1'
#
loop_
_entity.id
_entity.type
_entity.pdbx_description
1 polymer ?
#
loop_
_entity_poly.entity_id
_entity_poly.type
_entity_poly.pdbx_seq_one_letter_code
_entity_poly.pdbx_strand_id
1 'polypeptide(L)'
;MIGLAPKEADVVDSIPPGYFGGNIDNWRIGKGATMYYPVAVPGALLSAGDPHASQGDSELCGTAIECSLTGTFQVILHKKATLAGTSLASLDYPLLETQDEWLMHGFSYANYLQELGEQAQSTIYEKSSVDLALKDAFRKMRAFLMNTKGLTEDEAISLMSIAVDFGITQVVDGNWGVHAVIKKSIFAGAVA
;
A
#
# COMPACT_ATOMS: atom_id res chain seq x y z
N MET A 1 3.24 11.09 -3.24
CA MET A 1 2.41 11.06 -2.01
C MET A 1 0.94 11.18 -2.39
N ILE A 2 0.12 10.17 -2.09
CA ILE A 2 -1.34 10.19 -2.23
C ILE A 2 -1.93 9.42 -1.05
N GLY A 3 -2.80 10.03 -0.26
CA GLY A 3 -3.37 9.38 0.92
C GLY A 3 -4.60 10.05 1.49
N LEU A 4 -5.15 9.41 2.50
CA LEU A 4 -6.30 9.87 3.27
C LEU A 4 -5.86 10.22 4.70
N ALA A 5 -6.73 10.91 5.46
CA ALA A 5 -6.41 11.17 6.87
C ALA A 5 -6.60 9.91 7.73
N PRO A 6 -5.64 9.57 8.59
CA PRO A 6 -5.81 8.55 9.63
C PRO A 6 -6.71 9.08 10.75
N LYS A 7 -7.17 8.19 11.63
CA LYS A 7 -8.06 8.52 12.76
C LYS A 7 -7.32 8.67 14.10
N GLU A 8 -6.05 8.33 14.13
CA GLU A 8 -5.26 8.20 15.37
C GLU A 8 -4.73 9.54 15.89
N ALA A 9 -4.66 10.58 15.03
CA ALA A 9 -4.21 11.90 15.40
C ALA A 9 -4.82 12.98 14.50
N ASP A 10 -5.03 14.19 15.05
CA ASP A 10 -5.56 15.33 14.31
C ASP A 10 -4.55 15.94 13.35
N VAL A 11 -3.26 15.83 13.67
CA VAL A 11 -2.14 16.29 12.83
C VAL A 11 -1.13 15.17 12.71
N VAL A 12 -0.81 14.79 11.48
CA VAL A 12 0.12 13.70 11.16
C VAL A 12 1.19 14.23 10.22
N ASP A 13 2.44 13.84 10.49
CA ASP A 13 3.56 14.07 9.61
C ASP A 13 3.28 13.45 8.24
N SER A 14 3.52 14.20 7.17
CA SER A 14 3.29 13.75 5.79
C SER A 14 4.35 12.80 5.27
N ILE A 15 5.49 12.66 5.96
CA ILE A 15 6.63 11.84 5.51
C ILE A 15 6.37 10.34 5.72
N PRO A 16 6.05 9.83 6.94
CA PRO A 16 5.87 8.39 7.12
C PRO A 16 4.54 7.90 6.51
N PRO A 17 4.58 6.95 5.56
CA PRO A 17 3.37 6.33 5.04
C PRO A 17 2.74 5.36 6.04
N GLY A 18 1.50 4.98 5.80
CA GLY A 18 0.79 4.02 6.64
C GLY A 18 -0.41 3.36 5.94
N TYR A 19 -1.29 2.74 6.73
CA TYR A 19 -2.51 2.10 6.21
C TYR A 19 -3.42 3.07 5.44
N PHE A 20 -3.30 4.36 5.73
CA PHE A 20 -4.04 5.45 5.08
C PHE A 20 -3.42 5.90 3.74
N GLY A 21 -2.31 5.28 3.31
CA GLY A 21 -1.53 5.72 2.16
C GLY A 21 -0.46 6.74 2.54
N GLY A 22 -0.49 7.89 1.91
CA GLY A 22 0.48 8.98 2.11
C GLY A 22 1.71 8.81 1.22
N ASN A 23 2.87 8.98 1.80
CA ASN A 23 4.17 8.99 1.12
C ASN A 23 4.71 7.56 0.92
N ILE A 24 4.01 6.78 0.11
CA ILE A 24 4.37 5.37 -0.14
C ILE A 24 5.61 5.21 -1.01
N ASP A 25 5.82 6.15 -1.94
CA ASP A 25 6.92 6.18 -2.91
C ASP A 25 7.09 4.91 -3.73
N ASN A 26 5.98 4.47 -4.29
CA ASN A 26 5.98 3.41 -5.27
C ASN A 26 5.81 4.00 -6.67
N TRP A 27 6.87 3.93 -7.49
CA TRP A 27 6.89 4.49 -8.84
C TRP A 27 5.78 3.94 -9.76
N ARG A 28 5.17 2.82 -9.40
CA ARG A 28 4.03 2.25 -10.14
C ARG A 28 2.71 2.99 -9.92
N ILE A 29 2.66 3.91 -8.95
CA ILE A 29 1.51 4.80 -8.72
C ILE A 29 1.56 5.93 -9.75
N GLY A 30 1.13 5.63 -10.97
CA GLY A 30 1.21 6.52 -12.11
C GLY A 30 -0.09 6.55 -12.92
N LYS A 31 0.00 7.09 -14.12
CA LYS A 31 -1.13 7.20 -15.06
C LYS A 31 -1.78 5.82 -15.31
N GLY A 32 -3.10 5.75 -15.10
CA GLY A 32 -3.88 4.52 -15.30
C GLY A 32 -3.87 3.56 -14.11
N ALA A 33 -3.15 3.88 -13.04
CA ALA A 33 -3.19 3.11 -11.80
C ALA A 33 -4.42 3.46 -10.96
N THR A 34 -4.89 2.50 -10.19
CA THR A 34 -5.95 2.68 -9.18
C THR A 34 -5.37 2.38 -7.81
N MET A 35 -5.52 3.32 -6.88
CA MET A 35 -5.20 3.11 -5.48
C MET A 35 -6.48 2.96 -4.67
N TYR A 36 -6.52 1.92 -3.85
CA TYR A 36 -7.60 1.70 -2.89
C TYR A 36 -7.09 1.99 -1.48
N TYR A 37 -7.83 2.79 -0.73
CA TYR A 37 -7.49 3.16 0.64
C TYR A 37 -8.67 2.92 1.58
N PRO A 38 -8.45 2.44 2.81
CA PRO A 38 -9.47 2.43 3.83
C PRO A 38 -9.79 3.85 4.28
N VAL A 39 -11.07 4.21 4.34
CA VAL A 39 -11.53 5.52 4.84
C VAL A 39 -11.71 5.44 6.35
N ALA A 40 -10.86 6.12 7.11
CA ALA A 40 -10.83 6.08 8.56
C ALA A 40 -11.64 7.21 9.21
N VAL A 41 -11.82 8.35 8.52
CA VAL A 41 -12.50 9.54 9.05
C VAL A 41 -13.57 10.06 8.09
N PRO A 42 -14.61 10.74 8.58
CA PRO A 42 -15.60 11.41 7.72
C PRO A 42 -14.94 12.37 6.74
N GLY A 43 -15.37 12.33 5.48
CA GLY A 43 -14.82 13.18 4.43
C GLY A 43 -13.50 12.67 3.83
N ALA A 44 -12.89 11.62 4.38
CA ALA A 44 -11.62 10.99 3.94
C ALA A 44 -10.41 11.94 3.94
N LEU A 45 -10.58 13.22 3.62
CA LEU A 45 -9.55 14.27 3.55
C LEU A 45 -8.38 13.86 2.65
N LEU A 46 -8.69 13.56 1.39
CA LEU A 46 -7.69 13.20 0.38
C LEU A 46 -6.64 14.31 0.22
N SER A 47 -5.38 13.94 0.26
CA SER A 47 -4.26 14.81 -0.10
C SER A 47 -3.35 14.13 -1.12
N ALA A 48 -2.72 14.95 -1.98
CA ALA A 48 -1.78 14.50 -2.99
C ALA A 48 -0.68 15.56 -3.18
N GLY A 49 0.53 15.09 -3.40
CA GLY A 49 1.70 15.93 -3.62
C GLY A 49 2.90 15.08 -4.02
N ASP A 50 4.08 15.66 -3.98
CA ASP A 50 5.34 14.98 -4.13
C ASP A 50 5.42 14.15 -5.43
N PRO A 51 5.33 14.79 -6.61
CA PRO A 51 5.33 14.08 -7.86
C PRO A 51 6.76 13.86 -8.39
N HIS A 52 7.03 12.65 -8.84
CA HIS A 52 8.34 12.22 -9.32
C HIS A 52 8.32 11.97 -10.83
N ALA A 53 9.32 12.46 -11.55
CA ALA A 53 9.53 12.16 -12.95
C ALA A 53 10.18 10.78 -13.15
N SER A 54 10.99 10.33 -12.18
CA SER A 54 11.63 9.01 -12.17
C SER A 54 12.05 8.64 -10.75
N GLN A 55 11.86 7.38 -10.39
CA GLN A 55 12.25 6.81 -9.12
C GLN A 55 12.66 5.35 -9.32
N GLY A 56 13.66 4.88 -8.60
CA GLY A 56 13.96 3.45 -8.46
C GLY A 56 13.26 2.86 -7.25
N ASP A 57 13.11 1.53 -7.22
CA ASP A 57 12.72 0.85 -5.99
C ASP A 57 13.72 1.16 -4.88
N SER A 58 13.23 1.29 -3.65
CA SER A 58 13.90 1.68 -2.41
C SER A 58 14.15 3.17 -2.17
N GLU A 59 14.13 4.03 -3.18
CA GLU A 59 14.36 5.48 -3.01
C GLU A 59 15.53 5.81 -2.05
N LEU A 60 16.66 5.16 -2.26
CA LEU A 60 17.75 5.01 -1.28
C LEU A 60 18.28 6.29 -0.63
N CYS A 61 18.23 7.42 -1.33
CA CYS A 61 18.75 8.68 -0.80
C CYS A 61 17.64 9.62 -0.29
N GLY A 62 16.39 9.15 -0.20
CA GLY A 62 15.25 9.95 0.27
C GLY A 62 14.81 11.02 -0.72
N THR A 63 15.06 10.81 -2.00
CA THR A 63 14.61 11.66 -3.09
C THR A 63 14.59 10.89 -4.40
N ALA A 64 13.65 11.26 -5.27
CA ALA A 64 13.60 10.82 -6.66
C ALA A 64 14.07 11.95 -7.60
N ILE A 65 13.68 11.94 -8.87
CA ILE A 65 13.72 13.12 -9.70
C ILE A 65 12.45 13.93 -9.47
N GLU A 66 12.52 14.88 -8.57
CA GLU A 66 11.43 15.74 -8.18
C GLU A 66 10.98 16.65 -9.33
N CYS A 67 9.69 16.81 -9.52
CA CYS A 67 9.17 17.65 -10.59
C CYS A 67 7.78 18.19 -10.30
N SER A 68 7.35 19.18 -11.06
CA SER A 68 5.95 19.63 -11.04
C SER A 68 5.14 18.85 -12.05
N LEU A 69 4.04 18.24 -11.63
CA LEU A 69 3.10 17.53 -12.49
C LEU A 69 1.67 18.09 -12.34
N THR A 70 0.91 17.98 -13.41
CA THR A 70 -0.54 18.16 -13.37
C THR A 70 -1.20 16.80 -13.40
N GLY A 71 -1.92 16.46 -12.31
CA GLY A 71 -2.63 15.19 -12.16
C GLY A 71 -4.14 15.34 -12.34
N THR A 72 -4.79 14.33 -12.90
CA THR A 72 -6.25 14.19 -12.88
C THR A 72 -6.60 12.96 -12.06
N PHE A 73 -7.36 13.14 -10.98
CA PHE A 73 -7.78 12.10 -10.08
C PHE A 73 -9.28 11.87 -10.19
N GLN A 74 -9.69 10.61 -10.36
CA GLN A 74 -11.07 10.20 -10.23
C GLN A 74 -11.25 9.57 -8.85
N VAL A 75 -12.13 10.14 -8.02
CA VAL A 75 -12.44 9.61 -6.69
C VAL A 75 -13.73 8.77 -6.76
N ILE A 76 -13.64 7.51 -6.32
CA ILE A 76 -14.78 6.59 -6.28
C ILE A 76 -14.95 6.11 -4.84
N LEU A 77 -16.11 6.37 -4.24
CA LEU A 77 -16.41 5.92 -2.88
C LEU A 77 -17.11 4.55 -2.92
N HIS A 78 -16.45 3.54 -2.36
CA HIS A 78 -17.05 2.24 -2.09
C HIS A 78 -17.61 2.22 -0.67
N LYS A 79 -18.94 2.24 -0.53
CA LYS A 79 -19.59 2.19 0.78
C LYS A 79 -19.48 0.79 1.40
N LYS A 80 -19.17 0.70 2.69
CA LYS A 80 -19.03 -0.58 3.40
C LYS A 80 -20.23 -1.52 3.19
N ALA A 81 -21.43 -0.99 3.12
CA ALA A 81 -22.65 -1.78 2.89
C ALA A 81 -22.68 -2.48 1.51
N THR A 82 -21.93 -1.96 0.52
CA THR A 82 -21.85 -2.54 -0.83
C THR A 82 -20.63 -3.41 -1.05
N LEU A 83 -19.75 -3.54 -0.05
CA LEU A 83 -18.51 -4.31 -0.16
C LEU A 83 -18.66 -5.78 0.24
N ALA A 84 -19.74 -6.14 0.92
CA ALA A 84 -19.97 -7.52 1.36
C ALA A 84 -19.91 -8.49 0.17
N GLY A 85 -19.06 -9.51 0.28
CA GLY A 85 -18.82 -10.50 -0.78
C GLY A 85 -17.92 -10.03 -1.93
N THR A 86 -17.35 -8.82 -1.87
CA THR A 86 -16.37 -8.34 -2.85
C THR A 86 -14.94 -8.51 -2.33
N SER A 87 -13.97 -8.43 -3.24
CA SER A 87 -12.54 -8.47 -2.91
C SER A 87 -12.07 -7.32 -2.01
N LEU A 88 -12.85 -6.24 -1.92
CA LEU A 88 -12.53 -5.06 -1.09
C LEU A 88 -13.12 -5.15 0.32
N ALA A 89 -13.93 -6.16 0.64
CA ALA A 89 -14.65 -6.26 1.91
C ALA A 89 -13.73 -6.30 3.14
N SER A 90 -12.55 -6.88 2.98
CA SER A 90 -11.54 -7.04 4.04
C SER A 90 -10.30 -6.16 3.83
N LEU A 91 -10.37 -5.19 2.93
CA LEU A 91 -9.23 -4.32 2.64
C LEU A 91 -9.09 -3.26 3.74
N ASP A 92 -7.99 -3.33 4.49
CA ASP A 92 -7.61 -2.42 5.57
C ASP A 92 -6.22 -1.80 5.38
N TYR A 93 -5.69 -1.90 4.16
CA TYR A 93 -4.36 -1.43 3.75
C TYR A 93 -4.39 -0.86 2.33
N PRO A 94 -3.36 -0.09 1.91
CA PRO A 94 -3.28 0.40 0.54
C PRO A 94 -3.07 -0.74 -0.46
N LEU A 95 -3.99 -0.85 -1.43
CA LEU A 95 -3.88 -1.75 -2.57
C LEU A 95 -3.67 -0.91 -3.83
N LEU A 96 -2.63 -1.22 -4.58
CA LEU A 96 -2.40 -0.68 -5.91
C LEU A 96 -2.84 -1.70 -6.96
N GLU A 97 -3.61 -1.24 -7.91
CA GLU A 97 -3.99 -1.99 -9.09
C GLU A 97 -3.54 -1.25 -10.35
N THR A 98 -2.72 -1.91 -11.16
CA THR A 98 -2.38 -1.47 -12.52
C THR A 98 -3.17 -2.25 -13.55
N GLN A 99 -2.92 -2.01 -14.84
CA GLN A 99 -3.51 -2.82 -15.90
C GLN A 99 -3.16 -4.31 -15.74
N ASP A 100 -1.93 -4.61 -15.34
CA ASP A 100 -1.37 -5.96 -15.40
C ASP A 100 -1.13 -6.61 -14.03
N GLU A 101 -1.16 -5.83 -12.94
CA GLU A 101 -0.70 -6.28 -11.62
C GLU A 101 -1.61 -5.81 -10.48
N TRP A 102 -1.57 -6.56 -9.37
CA TRP A 102 -1.99 -6.10 -8.05
C TRP A 102 -0.77 -6.05 -7.13
N LEU A 103 -0.68 -4.98 -6.34
CA LEU A 103 0.41 -4.78 -5.39
C LEU A 103 -0.14 -4.46 -4.00
N MET A 104 0.34 -5.19 -3.00
CA MET A 104 0.06 -4.95 -1.59
C MET A 104 1.26 -4.27 -0.95
N HIS A 105 1.02 -3.15 -0.27
CA HIS A 105 2.07 -2.44 0.45
C HIS A 105 2.11 -2.90 1.90
N GLY A 106 3.25 -3.46 2.30
CA GLY A 106 3.58 -3.74 3.69
C GLY A 106 4.51 -2.66 4.23
N PHE A 107 4.36 -2.37 5.53
CA PHE A 107 5.17 -1.38 6.23
C PHE A 107 5.85 -2.01 7.44
N SER A 108 6.90 -1.37 7.95
CA SER A 108 7.54 -1.81 9.20
C SER A 108 6.52 -1.92 10.33
N TYR A 109 5.59 -0.97 10.37
CA TYR A 109 4.42 -0.98 11.25
C TYR A 109 3.18 -0.73 10.40
N ALA A 110 2.24 -1.66 10.39
CA ALA A 110 1.03 -1.56 9.58
C ALA A 110 0.20 -0.33 9.93
N ASN A 111 0.12 -0.02 11.24
CA ASN A 111 -0.45 1.22 11.78
C ASN A 111 0.49 1.81 12.84
N TYR A 112 1.56 2.47 12.40
CA TYR A 112 2.59 2.99 13.30
C TYR A 112 2.04 3.96 14.34
N LEU A 113 1.02 4.75 14.00
CA LEU A 113 0.40 5.70 14.91
C LEU A 113 -0.22 5.00 16.13
N GLN A 114 -0.86 3.87 15.91
CA GLN A 114 -1.45 3.06 16.98
C GLN A 114 -0.39 2.19 17.69
N GLU A 115 0.48 1.54 16.93
CA GLU A 115 1.44 0.55 17.45
C GLU A 115 2.55 1.18 18.28
N LEU A 116 2.98 2.40 17.97
CA LEU A 116 4.04 3.12 18.68
C LEU A 116 3.51 4.16 19.69
N GLY A 117 2.19 4.40 19.73
CA GLY A 117 1.54 5.23 20.74
C GLY A 117 1.86 6.72 20.61
N GLU A 118 1.90 7.43 21.75
CA GLU A 118 2.00 8.90 21.79
C GLU A 118 3.23 9.48 21.10
N GLN A 119 4.33 8.73 21.03
CA GLN A 119 5.57 9.16 20.37
C GLN A 119 5.75 8.56 18.98
N ALA A 120 4.67 8.02 18.39
CA ALA A 120 4.73 7.31 17.11
C ALA A 120 5.46 8.09 16.02
N GLN A 121 5.15 9.37 15.87
CA GLN A 121 5.67 10.22 14.79
C GLN A 121 7.17 10.52 14.90
N SER A 122 7.76 10.42 16.07
CA SER A 122 9.22 10.51 16.24
C SER A 122 9.88 9.13 16.25
N THR A 123 9.28 8.18 16.94
CA THR A 123 9.83 6.83 17.14
C THR A 123 9.92 6.03 15.83
N ILE A 124 9.03 6.29 14.88
CA ILE A 124 9.01 5.59 13.58
C ILE A 124 10.31 5.73 12.80
N TYR A 125 11.00 6.85 12.92
CA TYR A 125 12.29 7.09 12.24
C TYR A 125 13.45 6.27 12.81
N GLU A 126 13.31 5.72 14.01
CA GLU A 126 14.36 4.97 14.69
C GLU A 126 14.15 3.44 14.64
N LYS A 127 12.94 2.99 14.38
CA LYS A 127 12.55 1.57 14.56
C LYS A 127 12.20 0.83 13.29
N SER A 128 12.27 1.46 12.12
CA SER A 128 11.88 0.83 10.87
C SER A 128 12.81 -0.30 10.44
N SER A 129 12.27 -1.28 9.75
CA SER A 129 12.96 -2.49 9.34
C SER A 129 12.33 -3.08 8.09
N VAL A 130 13.16 -3.40 7.08
CA VAL A 130 12.73 -4.11 5.87
C VAL A 130 12.15 -5.50 6.22
N ASP A 131 12.70 -6.19 7.23
CA ASP A 131 12.19 -7.51 7.67
C ASP A 131 10.75 -7.41 8.20
N LEU A 132 10.43 -6.37 8.98
CA LEU A 132 9.07 -6.13 9.44
C LEU A 132 8.13 -5.82 8.26
N ALA A 133 8.56 -4.94 7.36
CA ALA A 133 7.79 -4.56 6.17
C ALA A 133 7.54 -5.76 5.24
N LEU A 134 8.55 -6.63 5.05
CA LEU A 134 8.41 -7.86 4.28
C LEU A 134 7.38 -8.81 4.89
N LYS A 135 7.42 -9.01 6.21
CA LYS A 135 6.44 -9.83 6.92
C LYS A 135 5.02 -9.28 6.80
N ASP A 136 4.87 -7.96 6.84
CA ASP A 136 3.58 -7.31 6.66
C ASP A 136 3.08 -7.46 5.21
N ALA A 137 3.91 -7.22 4.21
CA ALA A 137 3.58 -7.42 2.80
C ALA A 137 3.18 -8.89 2.50
N PHE A 138 3.91 -9.85 3.08
CA PHE A 138 3.59 -11.27 2.98
C PHE A 138 2.19 -11.57 3.53
N ARG A 139 1.87 -11.10 4.73
CA ARG A 139 0.56 -11.33 5.36
C ARG A 139 -0.59 -10.73 4.53
N LYS A 140 -0.39 -9.53 4.00
CA LYS A 140 -1.36 -8.82 3.18
C LYS A 140 -1.59 -9.52 1.84
N MET A 141 -0.52 -9.92 1.14
CA MET A 141 -0.65 -10.65 -0.12
C MET A 141 -1.33 -12.00 0.09
N ARG A 142 -0.95 -12.75 1.12
CA ARG A 142 -1.63 -14.02 1.47
C ARG A 142 -3.11 -13.79 1.71
N ALA A 143 -3.48 -12.82 2.55
CA ALA A 143 -4.88 -12.50 2.83
C ALA A 143 -5.62 -12.06 1.56
N PHE A 144 -5.01 -11.27 0.70
CA PHE A 144 -5.58 -10.88 -0.58
C PHE A 144 -5.90 -12.11 -1.45
N LEU A 145 -4.96 -13.03 -1.62
CA LEU A 145 -5.17 -14.24 -2.42
C LEU A 145 -6.27 -15.13 -1.86
N MET A 146 -6.30 -15.33 -0.54
CA MET A 146 -7.35 -16.12 0.10
C MET A 146 -8.72 -15.47 -0.07
N ASN A 147 -8.83 -14.17 0.17
CA ASN A 147 -10.12 -13.45 0.16
C ASN A 147 -10.64 -13.16 -1.24
N THR A 148 -9.76 -12.96 -2.23
CA THR A 148 -10.16 -12.53 -3.57
C THR A 148 -10.15 -13.65 -4.60
N LYS A 149 -9.34 -14.70 -4.36
CA LYS A 149 -9.21 -15.85 -5.27
C LYS A 149 -9.76 -17.14 -4.67
N GLY A 150 -10.21 -17.09 -3.42
CA GLY A 150 -10.79 -18.26 -2.73
C GLY A 150 -9.78 -19.36 -2.42
N LEU A 151 -8.49 -19.04 -2.40
CA LEU A 151 -7.44 -20.02 -2.13
C LEU A 151 -7.40 -20.37 -0.63
N THR A 152 -7.07 -21.60 -0.33
CA THR A 152 -6.65 -22.02 1.01
C THR A 152 -5.32 -21.35 1.36
N GLU A 153 -4.92 -21.39 2.63
CA GLU A 153 -3.64 -20.82 3.06
C GLU A 153 -2.45 -21.51 2.39
N ASP A 154 -2.47 -22.83 2.30
CA ASP A 154 -1.41 -23.61 1.67
C ASP A 154 -1.29 -23.32 0.17
N GLU A 155 -2.41 -23.21 -0.54
CA GLU A 155 -2.45 -22.81 -1.95
C GLU A 155 -1.94 -21.39 -2.14
N ALA A 156 -2.33 -20.44 -1.29
CA ALA A 156 -1.87 -19.06 -1.36
C ALA A 156 -0.37 -18.97 -1.13
N ILE A 157 0.19 -19.64 -0.12
CA ILE A 157 1.64 -19.66 0.16
C ILE A 157 2.41 -20.32 -0.98
N SER A 158 1.90 -21.43 -1.51
CA SER A 158 2.51 -22.13 -2.65
C SER A 158 2.53 -21.23 -3.89
N LEU A 159 1.42 -20.56 -4.20
CA LEU A 159 1.34 -19.61 -5.30
C LEU A 159 2.29 -18.42 -5.10
N MET A 160 2.36 -17.89 -3.89
CA MET A 160 3.29 -16.81 -3.57
C MET A 160 4.74 -17.18 -3.83
N SER A 161 5.13 -18.42 -3.51
CA SER A 161 6.50 -18.92 -3.72
C SER A 161 6.92 -18.95 -5.20
N ILE A 162 5.99 -19.12 -6.12
CA ILE A 162 6.27 -19.30 -7.54
C ILE A 162 5.90 -18.10 -8.42
N ALA A 163 5.12 -17.14 -7.89
CA ALA A 163 4.49 -16.12 -8.72
C ALA A 163 4.36 -14.73 -8.08
N VAL A 164 4.79 -14.54 -6.83
CA VAL A 164 4.79 -13.23 -6.19
C VAL A 164 6.21 -12.73 -6.02
N ASP A 165 6.46 -11.53 -6.55
CA ASP A 165 7.72 -10.83 -6.34
C ASP A 165 7.59 -9.86 -5.15
N PHE A 166 8.65 -9.72 -4.37
CA PHE A 166 8.75 -8.75 -3.29
C PHE A 166 9.84 -7.73 -3.60
N GLY A 167 9.47 -6.46 -3.62
CA GLY A 167 10.38 -5.34 -3.83
C GLY A 167 10.41 -4.40 -2.64
N ILE A 168 11.55 -3.78 -2.38
CA ILE A 168 11.66 -2.73 -1.36
C ILE A 168 11.07 -1.46 -1.97
N THR A 169 10.01 -0.92 -1.37
CA THR A 169 9.34 0.27 -1.90
C THR A 169 10.17 1.51 -1.60
N GLN A 170 10.49 1.73 -0.31
CA GLN A 170 11.39 2.77 0.15
C GLN A 170 12.01 2.39 1.52
N VAL A 171 13.19 2.94 1.83
CA VAL A 171 13.93 2.73 3.09
C VAL A 171 14.34 4.04 3.74
N VAL A 172 13.52 5.07 3.58
CA VAL A 172 13.86 6.45 3.97
C VAL A 172 12.80 7.10 4.84
N ASP A 173 11.54 7.09 4.51
CA ASP A 173 10.47 7.92 5.08
C ASP A 173 9.93 7.44 6.45
N GLY A 174 10.77 7.10 7.36
CA GLY A 174 10.37 6.62 8.69
C GLY A 174 9.75 5.23 8.61
N ASN A 175 8.54 5.04 8.11
CA ASN A 175 7.87 3.75 8.05
C ASN A 175 8.21 2.98 6.76
N TRP A 176 9.33 2.29 6.75
CA TRP A 176 9.87 1.61 5.56
C TRP A 176 8.88 0.62 4.95
N GLY A 177 8.89 0.57 3.61
CA GLY A 177 7.93 -0.16 2.83
C GLY A 177 8.51 -1.31 1.99
N VAL A 178 7.75 -2.38 1.90
CA VAL A 178 7.94 -3.49 0.94
C VAL A 178 6.63 -3.68 0.20
N HIS A 179 6.69 -3.84 -1.12
CA HIS A 179 5.52 -4.22 -1.91
C HIS A 179 5.61 -5.67 -2.37
N ALA A 180 4.48 -6.37 -2.33
CA ALA A 180 4.30 -7.68 -2.92
C ALA A 180 3.51 -7.54 -4.22
N VAL A 181 4.00 -8.10 -5.31
CA VAL A 181 3.44 -7.95 -6.67
C VAL A 181 2.98 -9.29 -7.21
N ILE A 182 1.77 -9.36 -7.75
CA ILE A 182 1.28 -10.51 -8.49
C ILE A 182 0.68 -10.09 -9.82
N LYS A 183 1.04 -10.78 -10.90
CA LYS A 183 0.52 -10.51 -12.25
C LYS A 183 -0.90 -11.05 -12.40
N LYS A 184 -1.79 -10.23 -12.98
CA LYS A 184 -3.17 -10.62 -13.28
C LYS A 184 -3.26 -11.79 -14.27
N SER A 185 -2.29 -11.90 -15.19
CA SER A 185 -2.21 -12.97 -16.18
C SER A 185 -2.13 -14.38 -15.60
N ILE A 186 -1.68 -14.53 -14.35
CA ILE A 186 -1.64 -15.81 -13.66
C ILE A 186 -3.05 -16.40 -13.48
N PHE A 187 -4.05 -15.53 -13.36
CA PHE A 187 -5.45 -15.90 -13.21
C PHE A 187 -6.24 -15.83 -14.53
N ALA A 188 -5.61 -15.34 -15.61
CA ALA A 188 -6.21 -15.28 -16.94
C ALA A 188 -6.00 -16.62 -17.64
N GLY A 189 -6.99 -17.50 -17.64
CA GLY A 189 -6.91 -18.79 -18.34
C GLY A 189 -7.40 -19.98 -17.55
N ALA A 190 -7.82 -19.82 -16.33
CA ALA A 190 -8.65 -20.80 -15.64
C ALA A 190 -10.11 -20.71 -16.19
N VAL A 191 -10.29 -20.90 -17.49
CA VAL A 191 -11.61 -21.19 -18.04
C VAL A 191 -11.77 -22.70 -17.84
N ALA A 192 -12.59 -23.05 -16.86
CA ALA A 192 -13.11 -24.40 -16.69
C ALA A 192 -13.97 -24.82 -17.88
#